data_54b0132e7ae2edf93dbcb5fd2762e2ff
#
_entry.id   54b0132e7ae2edf93dbcb5fd2762e2ff
#
_cell.length_a   1.000
_cell.length_b   1.000
_cell.length_c   1.000
_cell.angle_alpha   90.00
_cell.angle_beta   90.00
_cell.angle_gamma   90.00
#
_symmetry.space_group_name_H-M   'P 1'
#
loop_
_entity.id
_entity.type
_entity.pdbx_description
1 polymer ?
#
loop_
_entity_poly.entity_id
_entity_poly.type
_entity_poly.pdbx_seq_one_letter_code
_entity_poly.pdbx_strand_id
1 'polypeptide(L)' 'MMIQEVKKSLGRRVSYNGSDCYELTGCILKRHKRTGQFYYMAELADLTCGKAVVYCQLKDVRGEEGK' A
#
# COMPACT_ATOMS: atom_id res chain seq x y z
N MET A 1 -6.17 -2.25 -3.63
CA MET A 1 -5.84 -1.17 -4.59
C MET A 1 -5.21 -1.77 -5.83
N MET A 2 -5.57 -1.28 -6.97
CA MET A 2 -4.97 -1.74 -8.21
C MET A 2 -3.77 -0.88 -8.56
N ILE A 3 -2.84 -1.46 -9.34
CA ILE A 3 -1.59 -0.76 -9.61
C ILE A 3 -1.81 0.58 -10.33
N GLN A 4 -2.81 0.68 -11.18
CA GLN A 4 -3.03 1.94 -11.87
C GLN A 4 -3.53 3.03 -10.94
N GLU A 5 -3.95 2.68 -9.73
CA GLU A 5 -4.38 3.68 -8.76
C GLU A 5 -3.23 4.22 -7.93
N VAL A 6 -2.07 3.57 -7.98
CA VAL A 6 -0.96 3.93 -7.12
C VAL A 6 -0.49 5.34 -7.37
N LYS A 7 -0.37 5.73 -8.63
CA LYS A 7 0.11 7.07 -8.94
C LYS A 7 -0.77 8.15 -8.34
N LYS A 8 -2.07 7.92 -8.33
CA LYS A 8 -3.01 8.89 -7.78
C LYS A 8 -2.97 8.92 -6.27
N SER A 9 -2.59 7.80 -5.67
CA SER A 9 -2.69 7.64 -4.23
C SER A 9 -1.37 7.87 -3.51
N LEU A 10 -0.26 7.98 -4.23
CA LEU A 10 1.03 8.24 -3.58
C LEU A 10 0.98 9.56 -2.85
N GLY A 11 1.39 9.54 -1.60
CA GLY A 11 1.36 10.73 -0.75
C GLY A 11 0.01 10.99 -0.14
N ARG A 12 -0.96 10.12 -0.38
CA ARG A 12 -2.30 10.30 0.17
C ARG A 12 -2.59 9.26 1.23
N ARG A 13 -3.59 9.55 2.03
CA ARG A 13 -4.01 8.64 3.08
C ARG A 13 -4.72 7.44 2.48
N VAL A 14 -4.44 6.27 3.01
CA VAL A 14 -5.06 5.02 2.58
C VAL A 14 -5.48 4.22 3.80
N SER A 15 -6.33 3.22 3.58
CA SER A 15 -6.75 2.29 4.62
C SER A 15 -6.04 0.98 4.47
N TYR A 16 -5.69 0.37 5.59
CA TYR A 16 -5.12 -0.95 5.61
C TYR A 16 -5.53 -1.61 6.93
N ASN A 17 -6.00 -2.84 6.82
CA ASN A 17 -6.33 -3.65 8.00
C ASN A 17 -7.31 -2.94 8.93
N GLY A 18 -8.28 -2.26 8.35
CA GLY A 18 -9.32 -1.59 9.13
C GLY A 18 -8.93 -0.25 9.70
N SER A 19 -7.75 0.25 9.39
CA SER A 19 -7.29 1.53 9.89
C SER A 19 -7.00 2.46 8.72
N ASP A 20 -7.34 3.72 8.86
CA ASP A 20 -7.05 4.70 7.82
C ASP A 20 -5.92 5.65 8.23
N CYS A 21 -5.08 5.23 9.13
CA CYS A 21 -3.97 6.06 9.62
C CYS A 21 -2.68 5.75 8.90
N TYR A 22 -2.74 5.52 7.61
CA TYR A 22 -1.56 5.22 6.80
C TYR A 22 -1.51 6.13 5.60
N GLU A 23 -0.28 6.37 5.15
CA GLU A 23 -0.05 7.11 3.91
C GLU A 23 0.71 6.21 2.95
N LEU A 24 0.27 6.14 1.71
CA LEU A 24 0.94 5.33 0.70
C LEU A 24 2.19 6.07 0.25
N THR A 25 3.36 5.47 0.52
CA THR A 25 4.63 6.11 0.20
C THR A 25 5.38 5.42 -0.92
N GLY A 26 4.99 4.21 -1.28
CA GLY A 26 5.69 3.53 -2.35
C GLY A 26 5.02 2.24 -2.73
N CYS A 27 5.52 1.65 -3.80
CA CYS A 27 5.01 0.38 -4.28
C CYS A 27 6.19 -0.37 -4.89
N ILE A 28 6.30 -1.65 -4.58
CA ILE A 28 7.42 -2.48 -4.98
C ILE A 28 6.88 -3.67 -5.76
N LEU A 29 7.50 -3.97 -6.90
CA LEU A 29 7.16 -5.17 -7.65
C LEU A 29 8.03 -6.30 -7.14
N LYS A 30 7.40 -7.41 -6.77
CA LYS A 30 8.09 -8.58 -6.28
C LYS A 30 7.69 -9.80 -7.09
N ARG A 31 8.53 -10.81 -7.03
CA ARG A 31 8.28 -12.06 -7.71
C ARG A 31 8.27 -13.18 -6.68
N HIS A 32 7.25 -14.00 -6.74
CA HIS A 32 7.12 -15.14 -5.84
C HIS A 32 8.14 -16.21 -6.22
N LYS A 33 8.95 -16.64 -5.30
CA LYS A 33 10.03 -17.57 -5.60
C LYS A 33 9.54 -18.90 -6.11
N ARG A 34 8.46 -19.42 -5.56
CA ARG A 34 7.99 -20.74 -5.93
C ARG A 34 7.24 -20.76 -7.24
N THR A 35 6.36 -19.81 -7.44
CA THR A 35 5.47 -19.85 -8.58
C THR A 35 5.95 -18.98 -9.72
N GLY A 36 6.86 -18.06 -9.44
CA GLY A 36 7.31 -17.10 -10.45
C GLY A 36 6.32 -15.99 -10.74
N GLN A 37 5.20 -15.97 -10.04
CA GLN A 37 4.20 -14.93 -10.27
C GLN A 37 4.66 -13.61 -9.67
N PHE A 38 4.27 -12.54 -10.33
CA PHE A 38 4.59 -11.20 -9.84
C PHE A 38 3.44 -10.67 -9.01
N TYR A 39 3.78 -9.85 -8.03
CA TYR A 39 2.78 -9.18 -7.22
C TYR A 39 3.38 -7.88 -6.72
N TYR A 40 2.50 -6.99 -6.22
CA TYR A 40 2.94 -5.69 -5.75
C TYR A 40 2.82 -5.60 -4.24
N MET A 41 3.83 -5.01 -3.62
CA MET A 41 3.83 -4.71 -2.20
C MET A 41 3.71 -3.21 -2.03
N ALA A 42 2.87 -2.79 -1.11
CA ALA A 42 2.72 -1.38 -0.78
C ALA A 42 3.60 -1.02 0.40
N GLU A 43 4.18 0.15 0.34
CA GLU A 43 4.91 0.71 1.46
C GLU A 43 4.05 1.79 2.08
N LEU A 44 3.73 1.66 3.35
CA LEU A 44 2.85 2.57 4.03
C LEU A 44 3.59 3.21 5.20
N ALA A 45 3.42 4.50 5.37
CA ALA A 45 3.90 5.18 6.56
C ALA A 45 2.78 5.17 7.59
N ASP A 46 3.10 4.80 8.81
CA ASP A 46 2.13 4.76 9.89
C ASP A 46 2.04 6.16 10.50
N LEU A 47 0.94 6.83 10.26
CA LEU A 47 0.80 8.21 10.69
C LEU A 47 0.64 8.36 12.19
N THR A 48 0.33 7.28 12.90
CA THR A 48 0.22 7.36 14.34
C THR A 48 1.53 7.11 15.04
N CYS A 49 2.49 6.55 14.35
CA CYS A 49 3.74 6.16 14.97
C CYS A 49 4.94 6.92 14.40
N GLY A 50 4.71 7.91 13.62
CA GLY A 50 5.75 8.81 13.17
C GLY A 50 6.71 8.23 12.16
N LYS A 51 7.54 7.30 12.56
CA LYS A 51 8.58 6.79 11.66
C LYS A 51 8.38 5.34 11.26
N ALA A 52 7.32 4.73 11.68
CA ALA A 52 7.10 3.33 11.35
C ALA A 52 6.66 3.18 9.91
N VAL A 53 7.17 2.14 9.28
CA VAL A 53 6.83 1.83 7.89
C VAL A 53 6.31 0.40 7.87
N VAL A 54 5.22 0.19 7.15
CA VAL A 54 4.59 -1.11 7.03
C VAL A 54 4.62 -1.53 5.58
N TYR A 55 4.95 -2.79 5.35
CA TYR A 55 4.90 -3.37 4.01
C TYR A 55 3.79 -4.40 3.96
N CYS A 56 2.93 -4.30 2.97
CA CYS A 56 1.82 -5.25 2.83
C CYS A 56 1.53 -5.43 1.35
N GLN A 57 0.67 -6.40 1.03
CA GLN A 57 0.30 -6.59 -0.36
C GLN A 57 -0.60 -5.45 -0.81
N LEU A 58 -0.36 -4.99 -2.02
CA LEU A 58 -1.13 -3.86 -2.54
C LEU A 58 -2.63 -4.16 -2.57
N LYS A 59 -3.01 -5.39 -2.80
CA LYS A 59 -4.43 -5.76 -2.86
C LYS A 59 -5.15 -5.52 -1.53
N ASP A 60 -4.41 -5.42 -0.43
CA ASP A 60 -5.01 -5.22 0.88
C ASP A 60 -5.15 -3.75 1.25
N VAL A 61 -4.69 -2.86 0.40
CA VAL A 61 -4.74 -1.43 0.66
C VAL A 61 -5.95 -0.85 -0.07
N ARG A 62 -6.64 0.07 0.57
CA ARG A 62 -7.79 0.73 -0.03
C ARG A 62 -7.56 2.22 -0.06
N GLY A 63 -7.90 2.81 -1.19
CA GLY A 63 -7.83 4.25 -1.32
C GLY A 63 -8.91 4.92 -0.50
N GLU A 64 -8.65 6.13 -0.08
CA GLU A 64 -9.58 6.79 0.80
C GLU A 64 -10.67 7.50 0.08
N GLU A 65 -10.46 7.85 -1.16
CA GLU A 65 -11.42 8.57 -1.83
C GLU A 65 -12.55 7.82 -2.23
N GLY A 66 -12.68 6.75 -1.99
CA GLY A 66 -13.78 6.02 -2.38
C GLY A 66 -14.99 6.75 -2.29
N LYS A 67 -15.02 7.35 -2.02
CA LYS A 67 -16.13 7.81 -1.91
C LYS A 67 -16.35 8.47 -2.88
#